data_fff1043ac88a806ab6e7cc2ec52fb0b8
#
_entry.id   fff1043ac88a806ab6e7cc2ec52fb0b8
#
_cell.length_a   1.000
_cell.length_b   1.000
_cell.length_c   1.000
_cell.angle_alpha   90.00
_cell.angle_beta   90.00
_cell.angle_gamma   90.00
#
_symmetry.space_group_name_H-M   'P 1'
#
loop_
_entity.id
_entity.type
_entity.pdbx_description
1 polymer ?
#
loop_
_entity_poly.entity_id
_entity_poly.type
_entity_poly.pdbx_seq_one_letter_code
_entity_poly.pdbx_strand_id
1 'polypeptide(L)'
;MEIYTIEDIQTDADKFKKFIEYLNKYKGSSLDNLYKKVREKVPELNKYKEDDLKTCNTDKGKEGKYIEYCIFGNKPNSISAPDCPELNIEIKVTKFKTLKNGSYNAKERLTISNVGSTNNYETFRDLKDNENIENTKFFKKMEKILLIVLNKENNTFLGGVFINYNELESSLKTQIIDDYNDIRNKIDTKSVSQKGQKYLHIHPHGTKKEDGIRAVGFKNPFITEIFAKQMNYEIIKKGRSCYFNIPKKKTNYY
;
A
#
# COMPACT_ATOMS: atom_id res chain seq x y z
N MET A 1 -25.28 17.09 2.20
CA MET A 1 -24.06 16.30 1.80
C MET A 1 -23.42 15.84 3.10
N GLU A 2 -23.23 14.54 3.28
CA GLU A 2 -22.64 13.97 4.51
C GLU A 2 -21.23 14.53 4.72
N ILE A 3 -20.93 15.02 5.92
CA ILE A 3 -19.63 15.53 6.36
C ILE A 3 -19.09 14.52 7.36
N TYR A 4 -17.78 14.26 7.32
CA TYR A 4 -17.10 13.37 8.24
C TYR A 4 -16.19 14.15 9.17
N THR A 5 -15.93 13.61 10.35
CA THR A 5 -14.83 14.01 11.24
C THR A 5 -13.58 13.15 10.95
N ILE A 6 -12.43 13.55 11.47
CA ILE A 6 -11.23 12.70 11.43
C ILE A 6 -11.49 11.42 12.23
N GLU A 7 -12.16 11.51 13.37
CA GLU A 7 -12.55 10.34 14.17
C GLU A 7 -13.40 9.36 13.37
N ASP A 8 -14.43 9.85 12.65
CA ASP A 8 -15.26 9.01 11.79
C ASP A 8 -14.45 8.17 10.81
N ILE A 9 -13.46 8.78 10.14
CA ILE A 9 -12.65 8.07 9.15
C ILE A 9 -11.50 7.25 9.76
N GLN A 10 -11.27 7.31 11.05
CA GLN A 10 -10.23 6.53 11.73
C GLN A 10 -10.78 5.41 12.61
N THR A 11 -12.07 5.47 13.01
CA THR A 11 -12.64 4.52 13.97
C THR A 11 -13.89 3.81 13.47
N ASP A 12 -14.60 4.36 12.48
CA ASP A 12 -15.85 3.78 11.93
C ASP A 12 -15.59 3.15 10.56
N ALA A 13 -15.66 1.82 10.49
CA ALA A 13 -15.35 1.06 9.28
C ALA A 13 -16.26 1.39 8.08
N ASP A 14 -17.55 1.64 8.33
CA ASP A 14 -18.51 1.97 7.27
C ASP A 14 -18.28 3.39 6.73
N LYS A 15 -18.03 4.34 7.62
CA LYS A 15 -17.70 5.71 7.23
C LYS A 15 -16.36 5.77 6.51
N PHE A 16 -15.36 5.03 6.98
CA PHE A 16 -14.07 4.92 6.29
C PHE A 16 -14.25 4.37 4.87
N LYS A 17 -15.02 3.28 4.70
CA LYS A 17 -15.30 2.70 3.38
C LYS A 17 -16.00 3.70 2.45
N LYS A 18 -17.06 4.35 2.93
CA LYS A 18 -17.78 5.41 2.18
C LYS A 18 -16.86 6.56 1.82
N PHE A 19 -15.95 6.94 2.70
CA PHE A 19 -14.95 7.96 2.43
C PHE A 19 -14.00 7.55 1.29
N ILE A 20 -13.53 6.31 1.26
CA ILE A 20 -12.68 5.81 0.15
C ILE A 20 -13.49 5.75 -1.17
N GLU A 21 -14.75 5.34 -1.14
CA GLU A 21 -15.65 5.42 -2.30
C GLU A 21 -15.81 6.85 -2.80
N TYR A 22 -15.90 7.82 -1.88
CA TYR A 22 -15.93 9.24 -2.24
C TYR A 22 -14.62 9.68 -2.90
N LEU A 23 -13.44 9.33 -2.35
CA LEU A 23 -12.15 9.62 -2.97
C LEU A 23 -12.08 9.05 -4.39
N ASN A 24 -12.57 7.84 -4.59
CA ASN A 24 -12.54 7.16 -5.89
C ASN A 24 -13.37 7.85 -7.00
N LYS A 25 -14.26 8.80 -6.65
CA LYS A 25 -14.95 9.65 -7.64
C LYS A 25 -14.00 10.64 -8.32
N TYR A 26 -12.86 10.92 -7.70
CA TYR A 26 -11.85 11.87 -8.19
C TYR A 26 -10.65 11.21 -8.86
N LYS A 27 -10.79 9.98 -9.37
CA LYS A 27 -9.76 9.32 -10.18
C LYS A 27 -9.40 10.18 -11.39
N GLY A 28 -8.10 10.36 -11.62
CA GLY A 28 -7.54 11.23 -12.65
C GLY A 28 -7.28 12.67 -12.20
N SER A 29 -7.64 13.05 -10.96
CA SER A 29 -7.36 14.36 -10.41
C SER A 29 -5.92 14.49 -9.92
N SER A 30 -5.39 15.72 -9.91
CA SER A 30 -4.17 16.06 -9.18
C SER A 30 -4.37 15.88 -7.67
N LEU A 31 -3.28 15.73 -6.92
CA LEU A 31 -3.33 15.64 -5.46
C LEU A 31 -3.92 16.92 -4.84
N ASP A 32 -3.58 18.10 -5.36
CA ASP A 32 -4.13 19.37 -4.86
C ASP A 32 -5.65 19.43 -4.97
N ASN A 33 -6.20 18.99 -6.12
CA ASN A 33 -7.64 18.91 -6.29
C ASN A 33 -8.26 17.87 -5.35
N LEU A 34 -7.61 16.72 -5.17
CA LEU A 34 -8.05 15.70 -4.24
C LEU A 34 -8.10 16.24 -2.80
N TYR A 35 -7.03 16.93 -2.34
CA TYR A 35 -6.98 17.56 -1.00
C TYR A 35 -8.09 18.58 -0.81
N LYS A 36 -8.36 19.42 -1.82
CA LYS A 36 -9.47 20.37 -1.78
C LYS A 36 -10.80 19.65 -1.56
N LYS A 37 -11.05 18.57 -2.31
CA LYS A 37 -12.29 17.78 -2.19
C LYS A 37 -12.41 17.05 -0.87
N VAL A 38 -11.30 16.56 -0.34
CA VAL A 38 -11.26 15.94 0.99
C VAL A 38 -11.63 16.95 2.07
N ARG A 39 -11.09 18.16 2.04
CA ARG A 39 -11.39 19.23 3.00
C ARG A 39 -12.83 19.72 2.94
N GLU A 40 -13.48 19.63 1.79
CA GLU A 40 -14.93 19.88 1.67
C GLU A 40 -15.76 18.81 2.42
N LYS A 41 -15.24 17.57 2.54
CA LYS A 41 -15.87 16.43 3.22
C LYS A 41 -15.49 16.28 4.68
N VAL A 42 -14.25 16.62 5.02
CA VAL A 42 -13.65 16.54 6.37
C VAL A 42 -13.05 17.90 6.70
N PRO A 43 -13.86 18.90 7.12
CA PRO A 43 -13.38 20.26 7.35
C PRO A 43 -12.26 20.38 8.38
N GLU A 44 -12.17 19.46 9.32
CA GLU A 44 -11.09 19.40 10.32
C GLU A 44 -9.70 19.29 9.68
N LEU A 45 -9.62 18.74 8.47
CA LEU A 45 -8.36 18.60 7.73
C LEU A 45 -7.83 19.92 7.16
N ASN A 46 -8.57 21.03 7.25
CA ASN A 46 -8.07 22.35 6.84
C ASN A 46 -6.85 22.81 7.63
N LYS A 47 -6.66 22.30 8.85
CA LYS A 47 -5.48 22.59 9.68
C LYS A 47 -4.24 21.80 9.29
N TYR A 48 -4.37 20.74 8.47
CA TYR A 48 -3.27 19.88 8.03
C TYR A 48 -2.76 20.36 6.66
N LYS A 49 -1.59 21.00 6.64
CA LYS A 49 -0.99 21.58 5.42
C LYS A 49 0.29 20.85 5.06
N GLU A 50 0.59 20.76 3.77
CA GLU A 50 1.84 20.15 3.30
C GLU A 50 3.07 20.87 3.86
N ASP A 51 2.96 22.19 4.09
CA ASP A 51 4.03 23.02 4.65
C ASP A 51 4.46 22.57 6.04
N ASP A 52 3.56 21.95 6.82
CA ASP A 52 3.86 21.41 8.14
C ASP A 52 4.86 20.24 8.06
N LEU A 53 5.00 19.61 6.91
CA LEU A 53 5.87 18.47 6.66
C LEU A 53 7.19 18.83 5.97
N LYS A 54 7.45 20.13 5.69
CA LYS A 54 8.68 20.57 4.99
C LYS A 54 9.98 20.23 5.71
N THR A 55 9.93 20.02 7.02
CA THR A 55 11.08 19.60 7.83
C THR A 55 11.41 18.10 7.68
N CYS A 56 10.55 17.33 7.04
CA CYS A 56 10.78 15.90 6.77
C CYS A 56 11.58 15.72 5.48
N ASN A 57 12.83 16.15 5.49
CA ASN A 57 13.74 16.33 4.34
C ASN A 57 14.23 15.05 3.64
N THR A 58 13.48 13.97 3.60
CA THR A 58 13.85 12.82 2.77
C THR A 58 12.86 12.66 1.63
N ASP A 59 13.31 12.80 0.37
CA ASP A 59 12.50 12.68 -0.85
C ASP A 59 11.80 11.33 -1.00
N LYS A 60 12.29 10.30 -0.33
CA LYS A 60 11.66 8.98 -0.33
C LYS A 60 10.47 8.95 0.61
N GLY A 61 9.28 8.65 0.05
CA GLY A 61 8.04 8.51 0.84
C GLY A 61 7.31 9.83 1.13
N LYS A 62 7.76 10.95 0.54
CA LYS A 62 7.15 12.27 0.74
C LYS A 62 5.64 12.26 0.43
N GLU A 63 5.25 11.72 -0.72
CA GLU A 63 3.85 11.64 -1.10
C GLU A 63 3.02 10.75 -0.15
N GLY A 64 3.62 9.66 0.38
CA GLY A 64 2.98 8.81 1.39
C GLY A 64 2.63 9.61 2.64
N LYS A 65 3.64 10.27 3.21
CA LYS A 65 3.46 11.12 4.41
C LYS A 65 2.43 12.24 4.16
N TYR A 66 2.43 12.85 2.98
CA TYR A 66 1.48 13.91 2.65
C TYR A 66 0.06 13.38 2.56
N ILE A 67 -0.14 12.22 1.96
CA ILE A 67 -1.45 11.58 1.86
C ILE A 67 -1.95 11.18 3.25
N GLU A 68 -1.13 10.51 4.05
CA GLU A 68 -1.46 10.15 5.43
C GLU A 68 -1.84 11.38 6.26
N TYR A 69 -1.07 12.45 6.15
CA TYR A 69 -1.31 13.69 6.90
C TYR A 69 -2.49 14.51 6.36
N CYS A 70 -2.51 14.80 5.05
CA CYS A 70 -3.49 15.72 4.46
C CYS A 70 -4.86 15.10 4.17
N ILE A 71 -4.93 13.76 4.00
CA ILE A 71 -6.18 13.05 3.68
C ILE A 71 -6.75 12.34 4.90
N PHE A 72 -5.90 11.78 5.76
CA PHE A 72 -6.34 10.97 6.90
C PHE A 72 -6.07 11.64 8.26
N GLY A 73 -5.39 12.77 8.31
CA GLY A 73 -5.07 13.47 9.54
C GLY A 73 -4.01 12.77 10.42
N ASN A 74 -3.31 11.77 9.88
CA ASN A 74 -2.29 11.01 10.60
C ASN A 74 -0.99 11.80 10.66
N LYS A 75 -0.53 12.13 11.87
CA LYS A 75 0.80 12.72 12.05
C LYS A 75 1.87 11.65 11.81
N PRO A 76 2.94 11.99 11.06
CA PRO A 76 4.06 11.08 10.91
C PRO A 76 4.59 10.63 12.28
N ASN A 77 4.68 9.33 12.49
CA ASN A 77 5.22 8.73 13.70
C ASN A 77 6.06 7.49 13.35
N SER A 78 6.76 6.95 14.36
CA SER A 78 7.58 5.73 14.25
C SER A 78 6.97 4.53 14.99
N ILE A 79 5.68 4.57 15.26
CA ILE A 79 4.97 3.53 16.01
C ILE A 79 4.80 2.30 15.09
N SER A 80 4.93 1.11 15.66
CA SER A 80 4.79 -0.15 14.92
C SER A 80 3.32 -0.55 14.64
N ALA A 81 2.34 0.14 15.25
CA ALA A 81 0.92 -0.11 15.00
C ALA A 81 0.49 0.32 13.59
N PRO A 82 -0.61 -0.23 13.05
CA PRO A 82 -1.25 0.27 11.83
C PRO A 82 -1.63 1.75 11.91
N ASP A 83 -1.72 2.43 10.78
CA ASP A 83 -2.00 3.87 10.69
C ASP A 83 -3.40 4.25 11.21
N CYS A 84 -4.38 3.35 11.11
CA CYS A 84 -5.70 3.45 11.73
C CYS A 84 -5.88 2.27 12.70
N PRO A 85 -5.41 2.37 13.95
CA PRO A 85 -5.34 1.23 14.88
C PRO A 85 -6.71 0.62 15.20
N GLU A 86 -7.73 1.45 15.40
CA GLU A 86 -9.10 0.99 15.73
C GLU A 86 -9.72 0.15 14.61
N LEU A 87 -9.34 0.40 13.37
CA LEU A 87 -9.80 -0.36 12.19
C LEU A 87 -8.83 -1.45 11.79
N ASN A 88 -7.65 -1.51 12.41
CA ASN A 88 -6.53 -2.35 12.02
C ASN A 88 -6.13 -2.15 10.54
N ILE A 89 -6.07 -0.88 10.08
CA ILE A 89 -5.77 -0.56 8.69
C ILE A 89 -4.42 0.16 8.59
N GLU A 90 -3.52 -0.40 7.80
CA GLU A 90 -2.28 0.24 7.36
C GLU A 90 -2.52 1.00 6.06
N ILE A 91 -2.11 2.26 5.96
CA ILE A 91 -2.21 3.07 4.74
C ILE A 91 -0.90 2.95 3.96
N LYS A 92 -0.99 2.61 2.69
CA LYS A 92 0.17 2.53 1.80
C LYS A 92 -0.06 3.30 0.52
N VAL A 93 0.95 4.04 0.11
CA VAL A 93 0.94 4.78 -1.15
C VAL A 93 1.93 4.16 -2.11
N THR A 94 1.48 3.91 -3.33
CA THR A 94 2.34 3.39 -4.40
C THR A 94 2.11 4.13 -5.70
N LYS A 95 3.07 4.01 -6.61
CA LYS A 95 2.98 4.61 -7.95
C LYS A 95 2.87 3.52 -9.01
N PHE A 96 1.97 3.73 -9.95
CA PHE A 96 1.89 2.92 -11.16
C PHE A 96 2.45 3.70 -12.33
N LYS A 97 3.24 3.01 -13.15
CA LYS A 97 3.82 3.57 -14.36
C LYS A 97 3.01 3.19 -15.58
N THR A 98 2.96 4.09 -16.54
CA THR A 98 2.42 3.81 -17.86
C THR A 98 3.46 3.09 -18.72
N LEU A 99 3.08 1.99 -19.34
CA LEU A 99 3.92 1.23 -20.26
C LEU A 99 3.80 1.83 -21.68
N LYS A 100 4.74 1.48 -22.56
CA LYS A 100 4.76 1.96 -23.97
C LYS A 100 3.47 1.68 -24.74
N ASN A 101 2.75 0.64 -24.39
CA ASN A 101 1.46 0.26 -25.00
C ASN A 101 0.24 0.94 -24.30
N GLY A 102 0.47 1.86 -23.38
CA GLY A 102 -0.58 2.58 -22.64
C GLY A 102 -1.16 1.84 -21.44
N SER A 103 -0.77 0.60 -21.18
CA SER A 103 -1.20 -0.14 -19.98
C SER A 103 -0.42 0.28 -18.74
N TYR A 104 -0.91 -0.13 -17.56
CA TYR A 104 -0.36 0.25 -16.26
C TYR A 104 0.15 -0.94 -15.48
N ASN A 105 1.21 -0.75 -14.71
CA ASN A 105 1.60 -1.69 -13.65
C ASN A 105 2.29 -0.96 -12.48
N ALA A 106 2.34 -1.63 -11.33
CA ALA A 106 3.05 -1.09 -10.17
C ALA A 106 4.54 -0.85 -10.52
N LYS A 107 5.04 0.35 -10.20
CA LYS A 107 6.43 0.73 -10.44
C LYS A 107 7.38 -0.04 -9.55
N GLU A 108 7.04 -0.16 -8.27
CA GLU A 108 7.87 -0.72 -7.22
C GLU A 108 7.11 -1.77 -6.40
N ARG A 109 7.84 -2.55 -5.62
CA ARG A 109 7.26 -3.43 -4.61
C ARG A 109 6.66 -2.58 -3.49
N LEU A 110 5.64 -3.11 -2.84
CA LEU A 110 5.04 -2.48 -1.67
C LEU A 110 5.71 -3.02 -0.41
N THR A 111 6.53 -2.21 0.24
CA THR A 111 7.07 -2.55 1.56
C THR A 111 5.96 -2.44 2.61
N ILE A 112 5.78 -3.50 3.39
CA ILE A 112 4.83 -3.56 4.50
C ILE A 112 5.55 -3.24 5.80
N SER A 113 6.63 -3.98 6.09
CA SER A 113 7.40 -3.83 7.32
C SER A 113 8.86 -4.18 7.10
N ASN A 114 9.70 -3.77 8.03
CA ASN A 114 11.08 -4.22 8.11
C ASN A 114 11.20 -5.46 9.02
N VAL A 115 12.23 -6.26 8.76
CA VAL A 115 12.62 -7.42 9.56
C VAL A 115 14.13 -7.33 9.81
N GLY A 116 14.55 -7.59 11.03
CA GLY A 116 15.99 -7.55 11.39
C GLY A 116 16.21 -7.27 12.86
N SER A 117 17.38 -6.78 13.19
CA SER A 117 17.93 -6.71 14.56
C SER A 117 17.47 -5.53 15.42
N THR A 118 16.46 -4.76 15.02
CA THR A 118 15.98 -3.61 15.81
C THR A 118 14.81 -3.98 16.70
N ASN A 119 14.74 -3.41 17.90
CA ASN A 119 13.74 -3.73 18.95
C ASN A 119 12.27 -3.57 18.51
N ASN A 120 12.00 -2.81 17.45
CA ASN A 120 10.65 -2.53 16.99
C ASN A 120 10.17 -3.46 15.86
N TYR A 121 11.07 -4.27 15.30
CA TYR A 121 10.73 -5.14 14.18
C TYR A 121 10.77 -6.61 14.59
N GLU A 122 10.20 -7.45 13.75
CA GLU A 122 10.33 -8.89 13.84
C GLU A 122 11.79 -9.29 13.56
N THR A 123 12.35 -10.17 14.37
CA THR A 123 13.69 -10.69 14.12
C THR A 123 13.65 -11.80 13.06
N PHE A 124 14.80 -12.14 12.47
CA PHE A 124 14.91 -13.30 11.59
C PHE A 124 14.59 -14.60 12.31
N ARG A 125 14.92 -14.69 13.58
CA ARG A 125 14.60 -15.85 14.42
C ARG A 125 13.08 -15.96 14.62
N ASP A 126 12.38 -14.86 14.92
CA ASP A 126 10.94 -14.86 15.08
C ASP A 126 10.26 -15.35 13.80
N LEU A 127 10.72 -14.90 12.60
CA LEU A 127 10.18 -15.39 11.33
C LEU A 127 10.42 -16.88 11.12
N LYS A 128 11.60 -17.36 11.49
CA LYS A 128 11.97 -18.76 11.35
C LYS A 128 11.14 -19.67 12.25
N ASP A 129 10.94 -19.25 13.49
CA ASP A 129 10.26 -20.03 14.53
C ASP A 129 8.71 -19.98 14.37
N ASN A 130 8.15 -18.93 13.73
CA ASN A 130 6.72 -18.84 13.48
C ASN A 130 6.30 -19.64 12.25
N GLU A 131 5.56 -20.73 12.45
CA GLU A 131 5.00 -21.53 11.35
C GLU A 131 3.78 -20.86 10.68
N ASN A 132 2.99 -20.14 11.45
CA ASN A 132 1.84 -19.42 10.94
C ASN A 132 2.17 -17.94 10.70
N ILE A 133 2.00 -17.50 9.46
CA ILE A 133 2.19 -16.09 9.06
C ILE A 133 1.37 -15.13 9.92
N GLU A 134 0.16 -15.54 10.35
CA GLU A 134 -0.77 -14.70 11.11
C GLU A 134 -0.24 -14.36 12.52
N ASN A 135 0.71 -15.13 13.04
CA ASN A 135 1.37 -14.87 14.31
C ASN A 135 2.53 -13.86 14.22
N THR A 136 2.85 -13.39 13.01
CA THR A 136 3.97 -12.48 12.80
C THR A 136 3.59 -11.02 13.03
N LYS A 137 4.54 -10.20 13.48
CA LYS A 137 4.33 -8.75 13.68
C LYS A 137 4.01 -8.04 12.37
N PHE A 138 4.62 -8.46 11.25
CA PHE A 138 4.35 -7.83 9.97
C PHE A 138 2.96 -8.19 9.43
N PHE A 139 2.38 -9.34 9.83
CA PHE A 139 1.03 -9.72 9.43
C PHE A 139 0.00 -8.71 9.92
N LYS A 140 0.15 -8.17 11.12
CA LYS A 140 -0.75 -7.14 11.66
C LYS A 140 -0.87 -5.92 10.74
N LYS A 141 0.23 -5.55 10.05
CA LYS A 141 0.24 -4.48 9.05
C LYS A 141 -0.19 -4.96 7.65
N MET A 142 -0.11 -6.25 7.39
CA MET A 142 -0.47 -6.85 6.11
C MET A 142 -1.95 -7.22 6.04
N GLU A 143 -2.58 -7.49 7.17
CA GLU A 143 -3.94 -8.04 7.25
C GLU A 143 -4.96 -7.16 6.53
N LYS A 144 -4.89 -5.84 6.78
CA LYS A 144 -5.74 -4.85 6.12
C LYS A 144 -4.93 -3.66 5.67
N ILE A 145 -4.79 -3.49 4.38
CA ILE A 145 -4.08 -2.36 3.77
C ILE A 145 -5.05 -1.53 2.94
N LEU A 146 -5.09 -0.22 3.18
CA LEU A 146 -5.60 0.73 2.21
C LEU A 146 -4.47 1.13 1.27
N LEU A 147 -4.56 0.73 0.02
CA LEU A 147 -3.59 1.06 -1.01
C LEU A 147 -4.07 2.27 -1.82
N ILE A 148 -3.40 3.39 -1.67
CA ILE A 148 -3.59 4.60 -2.50
C ILE A 148 -2.62 4.54 -3.67
N VAL A 149 -3.15 4.66 -4.87
CA VAL A 149 -2.37 4.54 -6.10
C VAL A 149 -2.31 5.85 -6.85
N LEU A 150 -1.09 6.28 -7.17
CA LEU A 150 -0.80 7.45 -7.96
C LEU A 150 -0.18 7.05 -9.32
N ASN A 151 -0.38 7.88 -10.32
CA ASN A 151 0.37 7.81 -11.56
C ASN A 151 1.79 8.34 -11.34
N LYS A 152 2.80 7.59 -11.79
CA LYS A 152 4.21 7.95 -11.59
C LYS A 152 4.60 9.21 -12.35
N GLU A 153 4.04 9.42 -13.54
CA GLU A 153 4.46 10.45 -14.48
C GLU A 153 4.00 11.85 -14.05
N ASN A 154 2.81 11.93 -13.42
CA ASN A 154 2.16 13.21 -13.11
C ASN A 154 1.55 13.30 -11.72
N ASN A 155 1.76 12.29 -10.85
CA ASN A 155 1.20 12.19 -9.51
C ASN A 155 -0.35 12.30 -9.43
N THR A 156 -1.07 12.02 -10.52
CA THR A 156 -2.54 11.99 -10.45
C THR A 156 -3.02 10.76 -9.67
N PHE A 157 -4.13 10.93 -8.95
CA PHE A 157 -4.76 9.87 -8.18
C PHE A 157 -5.43 8.86 -9.11
N LEU A 158 -5.00 7.61 -9.07
CA LEU A 158 -5.58 6.53 -9.87
C LEU A 158 -6.68 5.76 -9.12
N GLY A 159 -6.67 5.81 -7.79
CA GLY A 159 -7.69 5.18 -6.94
C GLY A 159 -7.15 4.70 -5.61
N GLY A 160 -8.08 4.37 -4.71
CA GLY A 160 -7.83 3.71 -3.43
C GLY A 160 -8.54 2.36 -3.40
N VAL A 161 -7.84 1.29 -2.99
CA VAL A 161 -8.38 -0.07 -2.88
C VAL A 161 -7.97 -0.71 -1.56
N PHE A 162 -8.78 -1.65 -1.07
CA PHE A 162 -8.48 -2.41 0.11
C PHE A 162 -7.82 -3.75 -0.25
N ILE A 163 -6.74 -4.08 0.45
CA ILE A 163 -6.19 -5.43 0.50
C ILE A 163 -6.56 -5.95 1.88
N ASN A 164 -7.60 -6.78 1.97
CA ASN A 164 -8.00 -7.48 3.17
C ASN A 164 -7.62 -8.96 3.02
N TYR A 165 -6.63 -9.41 3.78
CA TYR A 165 -6.15 -10.79 3.70
C TYR A 165 -7.28 -11.79 3.89
N ASN A 166 -8.21 -11.53 4.82
CA ASN A 166 -9.31 -12.44 5.12
C ASN A 166 -10.30 -12.61 3.95
N GLU A 167 -10.39 -11.63 3.08
CA GLU A 167 -11.29 -11.60 1.90
C GLU A 167 -10.59 -12.02 0.60
N LEU A 168 -9.28 -12.27 0.64
CA LEU A 168 -8.56 -12.74 -0.54
C LEU A 168 -9.07 -14.12 -0.98
N GLU A 169 -9.08 -14.34 -2.30
CA GLU A 169 -9.32 -15.66 -2.88
C GLU A 169 -8.37 -16.70 -2.31
N SER A 170 -8.86 -17.92 -2.07
CA SER A 170 -8.07 -19.01 -1.48
C SER A 170 -6.74 -19.26 -2.21
N SER A 171 -6.74 -19.16 -3.53
CA SER A 171 -5.53 -19.32 -4.36
C SER A 171 -4.46 -18.26 -4.07
N LEU A 172 -4.87 -17.02 -3.76
CA LEU A 172 -3.96 -15.93 -3.40
C LEU A 172 -3.40 -16.14 -1.99
N LYS A 173 -4.26 -16.56 -1.04
CA LYS A 173 -3.84 -16.88 0.33
C LYS A 173 -2.82 -18.02 0.33
N THR A 174 -3.13 -19.13 -0.35
CA THR A 174 -2.21 -20.26 -0.49
C THR A 174 -0.86 -19.82 -1.02
N GLN A 175 -0.84 -19.02 -2.09
CA GLN A 175 0.42 -18.54 -2.64
C GLN A 175 1.20 -17.63 -1.68
N ILE A 176 0.52 -16.79 -0.88
CA ILE A 176 1.17 -15.96 0.13
C ILE A 176 1.79 -16.84 1.22
N ILE A 177 1.09 -17.90 1.65
CA ILE A 177 1.58 -18.88 2.63
C ILE A 177 2.79 -19.63 2.07
N ASP A 178 2.74 -20.08 0.81
CA ASP A 178 3.87 -20.76 0.14
C ASP A 178 5.10 -19.84 0.07
N ASP A 179 4.89 -18.56 -0.30
CA ASP A 179 5.96 -17.57 -0.33
C ASP A 179 6.55 -17.31 1.08
N TYR A 180 5.70 -17.30 2.11
CA TYR A 180 6.14 -17.16 3.50
C TYR A 180 6.97 -18.37 3.94
N ASN A 181 6.54 -19.57 3.62
CA ASN A 181 7.28 -20.78 3.94
C ASN A 181 8.64 -20.83 3.21
N ASP A 182 8.69 -20.40 1.94
CA ASP A 182 9.95 -20.27 1.21
C ASP A 182 10.90 -19.24 1.87
N ILE A 183 10.35 -18.12 2.36
CA ILE A 183 11.12 -17.12 3.12
C ILE A 183 11.67 -17.72 4.40
N ARG A 184 10.85 -18.37 5.23
CA ARG A 184 11.26 -18.99 6.49
C ARG A 184 12.40 -20.00 6.27
N ASN A 185 12.24 -20.88 5.29
CA ASN A 185 13.23 -21.93 5.00
C ASN A 185 14.58 -21.39 4.50
N LYS A 186 14.59 -20.16 3.98
CA LYS A 186 15.79 -19.53 3.41
C LYS A 186 16.32 -18.34 4.19
N ILE A 187 15.68 -17.99 5.32
CA ILE A 187 15.98 -16.72 6.02
C ILE A 187 17.43 -16.61 6.47
N ASP A 188 18.06 -17.73 6.79
CA ASP A 188 19.46 -17.79 7.19
C ASP A 188 20.45 -17.75 6.01
N THR A 189 19.94 -17.73 4.78
CA THR A 189 20.76 -17.77 3.58
C THR A 189 20.77 -16.43 2.86
N LYS A 190 21.87 -16.12 2.18
CA LYS A 190 21.96 -14.95 1.29
C LYS A 190 20.98 -15.04 0.11
N SER A 191 20.44 -16.22 -0.17
CA SER A 191 19.52 -16.47 -1.31
C SER A 191 18.06 -16.15 -1.03
N VAL A 192 17.66 -15.86 0.22
CA VAL A 192 16.26 -15.61 0.60
C VAL A 192 15.55 -14.55 -0.27
N SER A 193 16.30 -13.55 -0.74
CA SER A 193 15.75 -12.46 -1.55
C SER A 193 15.79 -12.69 -3.05
N GLN A 194 16.31 -13.82 -3.53
CA GLN A 194 16.66 -13.95 -4.95
C GLN A 194 15.60 -14.62 -5.79
N LYS A 195 15.06 -15.75 -5.36
CA LYS A 195 14.16 -16.57 -6.19
C LYS A 195 13.14 -17.32 -5.33
N GLY A 196 12.01 -17.70 -5.93
CA GLY A 196 11.00 -18.56 -5.33
C GLY A 196 9.68 -17.84 -5.13
N GLN A 197 9.66 -16.73 -4.43
CA GLN A 197 8.44 -16.04 -4.06
C GLN A 197 7.72 -15.42 -5.27
N LYS A 198 6.40 -15.51 -5.30
CA LYS A 198 5.55 -14.96 -6.37
C LYS A 198 4.89 -13.64 -5.97
N TYR A 199 4.31 -13.56 -4.79
CA TYR A 199 3.54 -12.41 -4.28
C TYR A 199 4.18 -11.77 -3.05
N LEU A 200 4.39 -12.50 -1.98
CA LEU A 200 5.14 -12.01 -0.83
C LEU A 200 6.64 -12.05 -1.13
N HIS A 201 7.39 -11.11 -0.59
CA HIS A 201 8.81 -10.99 -0.88
C HIS A 201 9.58 -10.37 0.26
N ILE A 202 10.80 -10.84 0.47
CA ILE A 202 11.78 -10.24 1.36
C ILE A 202 12.99 -9.76 0.54
N HIS A 203 13.50 -8.57 0.88
CA HIS A 203 14.65 -7.99 0.16
C HIS A 203 15.51 -7.14 1.09
N PRO A 204 16.79 -6.92 0.78
CA PRO A 204 17.64 -6.01 1.55
C PRO A 204 17.04 -4.62 1.62
N HIS A 205 17.06 -3.99 2.80
CA HIS A 205 16.58 -2.64 3.04
C HIS A 205 17.76 -1.70 3.33
N GLY A 206 17.69 -0.48 2.76
CA GLY A 206 18.71 0.55 2.96
C GLY A 206 19.95 0.39 2.08
N THR A 207 20.90 1.32 2.27
CA THR A 207 22.16 1.40 1.51
C THR A 207 23.27 0.53 2.09
N LYS A 208 23.21 0.21 3.38
CA LYS A 208 24.18 -0.64 4.07
C LYS A 208 23.73 -2.09 4.03
N LYS A 209 24.35 -2.89 3.16
CA LYS A 209 24.09 -4.33 3.04
C LYS A 209 24.49 -5.14 4.30
N GLU A 210 25.24 -4.51 5.19
CA GLU A 210 25.86 -5.14 6.37
C GLU A 210 24.92 -5.20 7.59
N ASP A 211 23.92 -4.31 7.68
CA ASP A 211 23.09 -4.19 8.88
C ASP A 211 22.01 -5.30 9.04
N GLY A 212 21.96 -6.27 8.14
CA GLY A 212 21.06 -7.42 8.23
C GLY A 212 19.55 -7.09 8.12
N ILE A 213 19.17 -5.80 8.04
CA ILE A 213 17.76 -5.39 7.93
C ILE A 213 17.24 -5.72 6.53
N ARG A 214 16.04 -6.30 6.48
CA ARG A 214 15.32 -6.58 5.25
C ARG A 214 13.93 -5.98 5.29
N ALA A 215 13.35 -5.73 4.13
CA ALA A 215 11.96 -5.32 4.01
C ALA A 215 11.13 -6.51 3.52
N VAL A 216 10.00 -6.73 4.18
CA VAL A 216 8.94 -7.67 3.75
C VAL A 216 7.84 -6.89 3.09
N GLY A 217 7.32 -7.40 1.97
CA GLY A 217 6.25 -6.74 1.25
C GLY A 217 5.74 -7.50 0.04
N PHE A 218 4.82 -6.89 -0.70
CA PHE A 218 4.24 -7.46 -1.89
C PHE A 218 4.99 -7.08 -3.17
N LYS A 219 5.09 -8.04 -4.09
CA LYS A 219 5.64 -7.81 -5.43
C LYS A 219 4.65 -7.06 -6.33
N ASN A 220 5.20 -6.40 -7.33
CA ASN A 220 4.44 -5.63 -8.32
C ASN A 220 3.26 -6.40 -8.96
N PRO A 221 3.40 -7.68 -9.36
CA PRO A 221 2.29 -8.42 -9.97
C PRO A 221 1.07 -8.54 -9.05
N PHE A 222 1.29 -8.84 -7.76
CA PHE A 222 0.22 -8.92 -6.78
C PHE A 222 -0.53 -7.60 -6.63
N ILE A 223 0.23 -6.50 -6.42
CA ILE A 223 -0.34 -5.15 -6.24
C ILE A 223 -1.14 -4.74 -7.48
N THR A 224 -0.58 -5.01 -8.66
CA THR A 224 -1.22 -4.69 -9.94
C THR A 224 -2.52 -5.46 -10.12
N GLU A 225 -2.50 -6.77 -9.81
CA GLU A 225 -3.67 -7.65 -9.95
C GLU A 225 -4.80 -7.23 -9.00
N ILE A 226 -4.49 -7.02 -7.71
CA ILE A 226 -5.51 -6.62 -6.73
C ILE A 226 -6.13 -5.26 -7.08
N PHE A 227 -5.30 -4.28 -7.43
CA PHE A 227 -5.80 -2.98 -7.84
C PHE A 227 -6.72 -3.08 -9.06
N ALA A 228 -6.29 -3.78 -10.10
CA ALA A 228 -7.07 -3.92 -11.33
C ALA A 228 -8.39 -4.65 -11.09
N LYS A 229 -8.40 -5.73 -10.28
CA LYS A 229 -9.61 -6.47 -9.91
C LYS A 229 -10.62 -5.56 -9.22
N GLN A 230 -10.23 -4.82 -8.19
CA GLN A 230 -11.15 -3.97 -7.43
C GLN A 230 -11.62 -2.74 -8.21
N MET A 231 -10.83 -2.28 -9.19
CA MET A 231 -11.21 -1.19 -10.09
C MET A 231 -12.01 -1.67 -11.31
N ASN A 232 -12.28 -2.98 -11.45
CA ASN A 232 -12.91 -3.60 -12.61
C ASN A 232 -12.18 -3.29 -13.93
N TYR A 233 -10.84 -3.29 -13.89
CA TYR A 233 -10.01 -3.10 -15.07
C TYR A 233 -9.63 -4.46 -15.69
N GLU A 234 -9.47 -4.48 -17.01
CA GLU A 234 -8.99 -5.66 -17.73
C GLU A 234 -7.55 -5.99 -17.34
N ILE A 235 -7.35 -7.21 -16.81
CA ILE A 235 -6.05 -7.71 -16.38
C ILE A 235 -5.39 -8.48 -17.50
N ILE A 236 -4.15 -8.14 -17.79
CA ILE A 236 -3.32 -8.82 -18.78
C ILE A 236 -2.12 -9.45 -18.06
N LYS A 237 -2.00 -10.78 -18.15
CA LYS A 237 -0.88 -11.54 -17.59
C LYS A 237 0.02 -12.06 -18.72
N LYS A 238 1.32 -11.79 -18.61
CA LYS A 238 2.34 -12.29 -19.55
C LYS A 238 3.55 -12.81 -18.78
N GLY A 239 3.68 -14.13 -18.69
CA GLY A 239 4.69 -14.77 -17.86
C GLY A 239 4.54 -14.35 -16.38
N ARG A 240 5.58 -13.73 -15.81
CA ARG A 240 5.59 -13.22 -14.44
C ARG A 240 5.08 -11.78 -14.32
N SER A 241 4.72 -11.14 -15.41
CA SER A 241 4.28 -9.75 -15.42
C SER A 241 2.75 -9.67 -15.38
N CYS A 242 2.25 -8.65 -14.68
CA CYS A 242 0.84 -8.29 -14.62
C CYS A 242 0.70 -6.80 -14.95
N TYR A 243 -0.25 -6.46 -15.79
CA TYR A 243 -0.61 -5.08 -16.14
C TYR A 243 -2.09 -4.99 -16.48
N PHE A 244 -2.63 -3.79 -16.57
CA PHE A 244 -4.04 -3.56 -16.88
C PHE A 244 -4.23 -2.32 -17.75
N ASN A 245 -5.39 -2.25 -18.39
CA ASN A 245 -5.82 -1.08 -19.15
C ASN A 245 -6.88 -0.31 -18.38
N ILE A 246 -6.72 1.02 -18.32
CA ILE A 246 -7.81 1.91 -17.87
C ILE A 246 -8.72 2.15 -19.06
N PRO A 247 -10.03 1.85 -18.98
CA PRO A 247 -10.97 2.12 -20.06
C PRO A 247 -10.92 3.60 -20.43
N LYS A 248 -10.75 3.91 -21.71
CA LYS A 248 -10.92 5.29 -22.21
C LYS A 248 -12.37 5.71 -21.90
N LYS A 249 -12.55 6.84 -21.21
CA LYS A 249 -13.88 7.44 -21.11
C LYS A 249 -14.42 7.57 -22.53
N LYS A 250 -15.56 6.96 -22.83
CA LYS A 250 -16.29 7.29 -24.06
C LYS A 250 -16.59 8.78 -23.98
N THR A 251 -15.89 9.60 -24.76
CA THR A 251 -16.28 10.98 -25.01
C THR A 251 -17.57 10.88 -25.83
N ASN A 252 -18.70 10.96 -25.15
CA ASN A 252 -19.94 11.22 -25.85
C ASN A 252 -19.84 12.67 -26.35
N TYR A 253 -19.50 12.82 -27.60
CA TYR A 253 -19.74 14.07 -28.32
C TYR A 253 -21.26 14.18 -28.49
N TYR A 254 -21.88 15.01 -27.67
CA TYR A 254 -23.19 15.59 -27.94
C TYR A 254 -23.00 17.03 -28.38
#